data_c60112e1357461c98a5b7cb40643ab9f
#
_entry.id   c60112e1357461c98a5b7cb40643ab9f
#
_cell.length_a   1.000
_cell.length_b   1.000
_cell.length_c   1.000
_cell.angle_alpha   90.00
_cell.angle_beta   90.00
_cell.angle_gamma   90.00
#
_symmetry.space_group_name_H-M   'P 1'
#
loop_
_entity.id
_entity.type
_entity.pdbx_description
1 polymer ?
#
loop_
_entity_poly.entity_id
_entity_poly.type
_entity_poly.pdbx_seq_one_letter_code
_entity_poly.pdbx_strand_id
1 'polypeptide(L)'
;MLQFANAIEVRTEELAKLLTSEQGKPLTEARLEIAGAVAVIKFYATQELPIVVLEENESGRILEQRVPLGVVAAITPWNFPVILLAMKIAPALIVGNAVVAKPSPYTPLTTTVIGKIANAIFPPGVLNVIVDNNDLGVKLTSHPLISKISFTGSTETGRRVMGSAAASLKRLTLELGGNDAAIVLEDVDVEATAEKIFAASMFNAGQVCLATKRVYAHRSVYAALCAALTKLAKSAVVGDGTEPNVTVGPVQNRAQFEKVLSLIESAKSTGSVLAGGDRLDRPGYFIQPTIVADLPNDAPLVMQEQFGPVLPVLPFDDVDDAIEWTNSCELGLGGVIWSKDTDRALDVALKIGSGIVWINKFLEIPFTVPFGGAKQSGIGREQGIEGMKEFTQAKVINMALGG
;
A
#
# COMPACT_ATOMS: atom_id res chain seq x y z
N MET A 1 2.42 -24.31 0.10
CA MET A 1 1.75 -23.02 0.31
C MET A 1 0.60 -23.09 1.32
N LEU A 2 -0.41 -23.99 1.17
CA LEU A 2 -1.54 -24.08 2.13
C LEU A 2 -1.10 -24.44 3.56
N GLN A 3 -0.15 -25.36 3.74
CA GLN A 3 0.42 -25.67 5.06
C GLN A 3 1.09 -24.45 5.70
N PHE A 4 1.76 -23.63 4.90
CA PHE A 4 2.40 -22.40 5.36
C PHE A 4 1.35 -21.37 5.80
N ALA A 5 0.30 -21.15 5.01
CA ALA A 5 -0.81 -20.27 5.38
C ALA A 5 -1.47 -20.70 6.70
N ASN A 6 -1.78 -22.00 6.84
CA ASN A 6 -2.40 -22.56 8.04
C ASN A 6 -1.49 -22.44 9.28
N ALA A 7 -0.17 -22.60 9.11
CA ALA A 7 0.80 -22.45 10.21
C ALA A 7 0.93 -20.99 10.69
N ILE A 8 0.70 -20.01 9.83
CA ILE A 8 0.58 -18.60 10.21
C ILE A 8 -0.76 -18.35 10.90
N GLU A 9 -1.86 -18.87 10.34
CA GLU A 9 -3.23 -18.65 10.82
C GLU A 9 -3.42 -19.11 12.29
N VAL A 10 -2.92 -20.29 12.65
CA VAL A 10 -3.03 -20.80 14.03
C VAL A 10 -2.23 -19.97 15.05
N ARG A 11 -1.33 -19.10 14.59
CA ARG A 11 -0.52 -18.19 15.42
C ARG A 11 -0.96 -16.72 15.30
N THR A 12 -2.18 -16.46 14.79
CA THR A 12 -2.67 -15.08 14.53
C THR A 12 -2.53 -14.17 15.75
N GLU A 13 -2.95 -14.61 16.93
CA GLU A 13 -2.89 -13.78 18.15
C GLU A 13 -1.45 -13.47 18.59
N GLU A 14 -0.55 -14.43 18.49
CA GLU A 14 0.87 -14.23 18.81
C GLU A 14 1.50 -13.22 17.85
N LEU A 15 1.28 -13.43 16.55
CA LEU A 15 1.83 -12.57 15.50
C LEU A 15 1.22 -11.16 15.53
N ALA A 16 -0.07 -11.03 15.80
CA ALA A 16 -0.73 -9.73 15.92
C ALA A 16 -0.19 -8.92 17.11
N LYS A 17 0.01 -9.55 18.28
CA LYS A 17 0.63 -8.89 19.44
C LYS A 17 2.07 -8.46 19.14
N LEU A 18 2.85 -9.31 18.49
CA LEU A 18 4.21 -8.99 18.07
C LEU A 18 4.22 -7.82 17.08
N LEU A 19 3.33 -7.86 16.09
CA LEU A 19 3.19 -6.80 15.08
C LEU A 19 2.79 -5.47 15.72
N THR A 20 1.80 -5.45 16.62
CA THR A 20 1.44 -4.24 17.40
C THR A 20 2.63 -3.70 18.16
N SER A 21 3.41 -4.56 18.82
CA SER A 21 4.56 -4.12 19.64
C SER A 21 5.69 -3.52 18.83
N GLU A 22 5.95 -3.97 17.59
CA GLU A 22 7.03 -3.43 16.75
C GLU A 22 6.57 -2.28 15.83
N GLN A 23 5.29 -2.28 15.41
CA GLN A 23 4.79 -1.30 14.45
C GLN A 23 3.96 -0.19 15.11
N GLY A 24 3.22 -0.50 16.16
CA GLY A 24 2.42 0.44 16.93
C GLY A 24 0.91 0.45 16.60
N LYS A 25 0.46 -0.15 15.49
CA LYS A 25 -0.96 -0.17 15.13
C LYS A 25 -1.82 -0.86 16.20
N PRO A 26 -3.12 -0.49 16.32
CA PRO A 26 -4.05 -1.18 17.19
C PRO A 26 -4.08 -2.68 16.93
N LEU A 27 -4.26 -3.48 17.99
CA LEU A 27 -4.27 -4.94 17.91
C LEU A 27 -5.36 -5.46 16.95
N THR A 28 -6.48 -4.74 16.82
CA THR A 28 -7.54 -5.04 15.85
C THR A 28 -7.03 -4.95 14.41
N GLU A 29 -6.26 -3.90 14.09
CA GLU A 29 -5.67 -3.71 12.77
C GLU A 29 -4.54 -4.72 12.50
N ALA A 30 -3.76 -5.07 13.53
CA ALA A 30 -2.73 -6.10 13.41
C ALA A 30 -3.34 -7.48 13.09
N ARG A 31 -4.46 -7.84 13.74
CA ARG A 31 -5.21 -9.07 13.40
C ARG A 31 -5.71 -9.09 11.96
N LEU A 32 -6.25 -7.95 11.47
CA LEU A 32 -6.69 -7.80 10.08
C LEU A 32 -5.51 -7.99 9.10
N GLU A 33 -4.34 -7.44 9.42
CA GLU A 33 -3.15 -7.61 8.58
C GLU A 33 -2.69 -9.07 8.50
N ILE A 34 -2.63 -9.79 9.64
CA ILE A 34 -2.27 -11.21 9.64
C ILE A 34 -3.30 -12.04 8.86
N ALA A 35 -4.60 -11.79 9.09
CA ALA A 35 -5.67 -12.49 8.36
C ALA A 35 -5.59 -12.22 6.83
N GLY A 36 -5.33 -10.96 6.45
CA GLY A 36 -5.13 -10.58 5.05
C GLY A 36 -3.93 -11.30 4.43
N ALA A 37 -2.80 -11.39 5.14
CA ALA A 37 -1.62 -12.11 4.67
C ALA A 37 -1.89 -13.61 4.45
N VAL A 38 -2.61 -14.25 5.38
CA VAL A 38 -3.06 -15.65 5.25
C VAL A 38 -3.95 -15.82 4.02
N ALA A 39 -4.89 -14.90 3.81
CA ALA A 39 -5.81 -14.94 2.67
C ALA A 39 -5.07 -14.79 1.33
N VAL A 40 -4.07 -13.89 1.24
CA VAL A 40 -3.19 -13.75 0.06
C VAL A 40 -2.45 -15.06 -0.24
N ILE A 41 -1.85 -15.69 0.78
CA ILE A 41 -1.12 -16.95 0.59
C ILE A 41 -2.07 -18.08 0.14
N LYS A 42 -3.26 -18.18 0.74
CA LYS A 42 -4.29 -19.17 0.34
C LYS A 42 -4.79 -18.92 -1.09
N PHE A 43 -5.00 -17.67 -1.48
CA PHE A 43 -5.39 -17.32 -2.84
C PHE A 43 -4.35 -17.80 -3.86
N TYR A 44 -3.08 -17.42 -3.70
CA TYR A 44 -2.04 -17.85 -4.64
C TYR A 44 -1.78 -19.37 -4.61
N ALA A 45 -2.01 -20.04 -3.50
CA ALA A 45 -1.86 -21.49 -3.41
C ALA A 45 -2.78 -22.28 -4.35
N THR A 46 -3.83 -21.64 -4.88
CA THR A 46 -4.80 -22.23 -5.82
C THR A 46 -4.62 -21.72 -7.26
N GLN A 47 -3.64 -20.85 -7.51
CA GLN A 47 -3.43 -20.29 -8.84
C GLN A 47 -2.40 -21.07 -9.65
N GLU A 48 -2.58 -21.11 -10.95
CA GLU A 48 -1.71 -21.77 -11.92
C GLU A 48 -1.47 -20.86 -13.14
N LEU A 49 -0.32 -21.04 -13.79
CA LEU A 49 0.00 -20.43 -15.08
C LEU A 49 0.20 -21.57 -16.10
N PRO A 50 -0.87 -22.07 -16.72
CA PRO A 50 -0.78 -23.16 -17.68
C PRO A 50 -0.05 -22.74 -18.95
N ILE A 51 0.46 -23.73 -19.71
CA ILE A 51 0.93 -23.49 -21.07
C ILE A 51 -0.28 -23.11 -21.92
N VAL A 52 -0.17 -22.02 -22.67
CA VAL A 52 -1.23 -21.48 -23.53
C VAL A 52 -0.87 -21.72 -24.99
N VAL A 53 -1.81 -22.22 -25.77
CA VAL A 53 -1.70 -22.26 -27.22
C VAL A 53 -2.03 -20.87 -27.75
N LEU A 54 -1.05 -20.17 -28.30
CA LEU A 54 -1.25 -18.85 -28.88
C LEU A 54 -1.80 -18.94 -30.31
N GLU A 55 -1.31 -19.92 -31.07
CA GLU A 55 -1.72 -20.17 -32.44
C GLU A 55 -1.55 -21.66 -32.76
N GLU A 56 -2.49 -22.21 -33.56
CA GLU A 56 -2.41 -23.56 -34.11
C GLU A 56 -3.06 -23.55 -35.50
N ASN A 57 -2.31 -24.01 -36.50
CA ASN A 57 -2.76 -24.12 -37.90
C ASN A 57 -2.05 -25.29 -38.60
N GLU A 58 -2.29 -25.49 -39.87
CA GLU A 58 -1.69 -26.58 -40.65
C GLU A 58 -0.14 -26.52 -40.72
N SER A 59 0.46 -25.33 -40.52
CA SER A 59 1.92 -25.15 -40.59
C SER A 59 2.59 -25.39 -39.24
N GLY A 60 1.85 -25.31 -38.11
CA GLY A 60 2.47 -25.46 -36.81
C GLY A 60 1.61 -25.05 -35.60
N ARG A 61 2.26 -25.06 -34.47
CA ARG A 61 1.70 -24.66 -33.17
C ARG A 61 2.66 -23.73 -32.45
N ILE A 62 2.14 -22.61 -31.92
CA ILE A 62 2.87 -21.67 -31.08
C ILE A 62 2.33 -21.74 -29.66
N LEU A 63 3.22 -22.00 -28.70
CA LEU A 63 2.89 -22.13 -27.29
C LEU A 63 3.56 -21.03 -26.49
N GLU A 64 2.91 -20.52 -25.44
CA GLU A 64 3.52 -19.73 -24.39
C GLU A 64 3.61 -20.56 -23.10
N GLN A 65 4.82 -20.64 -22.56
CA GLN A 65 5.12 -21.16 -21.23
C GLN A 65 5.62 -20.04 -20.33
N ARG A 66 5.11 -19.93 -19.10
CA ARG A 66 5.66 -19.05 -18.08
C ARG A 66 6.69 -19.81 -17.25
N VAL A 67 7.92 -19.29 -17.19
CA VAL A 67 9.03 -19.89 -16.43
C VAL A 67 9.49 -18.95 -15.32
N PRO A 68 9.90 -19.49 -14.13
CA PRO A 68 10.37 -18.67 -13.02
C PRO A 68 11.62 -17.87 -13.38
N LEU A 69 11.80 -16.72 -12.75
CA LEU A 69 12.96 -15.85 -12.96
C LEU A 69 14.20 -16.33 -12.21
N GLY A 70 14.04 -17.10 -11.11
CA GLY A 70 15.12 -17.61 -10.28
C GLY A 70 15.08 -17.08 -8.86
N VAL A 71 15.98 -16.16 -8.47
CA VAL A 71 16.00 -15.60 -7.11
C VAL A 71 15.37 -14.21 -7.09
N VAL A 72 14.39 -14.02 -6.21
CA VAL A 72 13.64 -12.77 -6.02
C VAL A 72 14.08 -12.10 -4.72
N ALA A 73 14.43 -10.82 -4.75
CA ALA A 73 14.52 -9.98 -3.57
C ALA A 73 13.16 -9.35 -3.26
N ALA A 74 12.56 -9.72 -2.13
CA ALA A 74 11.33 -9.15 -1.61
C ALA A 74 11.65 -8.16 -0.48
N ILE A 75 11.49 -6.87 -0.75
CA ILE A 75 11.86 -5.80 0.20
C ILE A 75 10.59 -5.09 0.65
N THR A 76 10.30 -5.14 1.96
CA THR A 76 9.06 -4.63 2.54
C THR A 76 9.28 -3.43 3.46
N PRO A 77 8.32 -2.50 3.51
CA PRO A 77 8.34 -1.34 4.40
C PRO A 77 7.89 -1.71 5.82
N TRP A 78 7.87 -0.71 6.69
CA TRP A 78 7.53 -0.87 8.09
C TRP A 78 6.04 -0.74 8.42
N ASN A 79 5.20 -0.20 7.52
CA ASN A 79 3.80 0.13 7.83
C ASN A 79 2.85 -1.08 7.77
N PHE A 80 3.04 -1.99 6.81
CA PHE A 80 2.31 -3.26 6.68
C PHE A 80 3.29 -4.40 6.36
N PRO A 81 4.19 -4.75 7.31
CA PRO A 81 5.31 -5.64 7.03
C PRO A 81 4.89 -7.07 6.68
N VAL A 82 3.71 -7.53 7.13
CA VAL A 82 3.28 -8.91 6.97
C VAL A 82 2.47 -9.11 5.70
N ILE A 83 1.44 -8.30 5.46
CA ILE A 83 0.62 -8.47 4.25
C ILE A 83 1.41 -8.12 2.99
N LEU A 84 2.25 -7.07 3.03
CA LEU A 84 3.09 -6.72 1.89
C LEU A 84 4.19 -7.76 1.63
N LEU A 85 4.66 -8.45 2.68
CA LEU A 85 5.51 -9.61 2.51
C LEU A 85 4.75 -10.74 1.78
N ALA A 86 3.54 -11.07 2.25
CA ALA A 86 2.73 -12.12 1.64
C ALA A 86 2.43 -11.85 0.17
N MET A 87 2.12 -10.60 -0.20
CA MET A 87 1.90 -10.16 -1.58
C MET A 87 3.10 -10.36 -2.50
N LYS A 88 4.33 -10.42 -1.95
CA LYS A 88 5.56 -10.65 -2.72
C LYS A 88 5.97 -12.12 -2.73
N ILE A 89 5.96 -12.77 -1.56
CA ILE A 89 6.47 -14.14 -1.45
C ILE A 89 5.50 -15.17 -2.03
N ALA A 90 4.19 -14.98 -1.87
CA ALA A 90 3.22 -15.98 -2.32
C ALA A 90 3.22 -16.17 -3.86
N PRO A 91 3.09 -15.11 -4.69
CA PRO A 91 3.18 -15.26 -6.14
C PRO A 91 4.58 -15.69 -6.61
N ALA A 92 5.65 -15.26 -5.92
CA ALA A 92 7.01 -15.67 -6.29
C ALA A 92 7.24 -17.18 -6.08
N LEU A 93 6.82 -17.70 -4.92
CA LEU A 93 7.05 -19.09 -4.55
C LEU A 93 6.18 -20.07 -5.36
N ILE A 94 4.91 -19.73 -5.61
CA ILE A 94 3.99 -20.64 -6.32
C ILE A 94 4.43 -20.87 -7.78
N VAL A 95 5.09 -19.90 -8.40
CA VAL A 95 5.61 -20.03 -9.77
C VAL A 95 7.04 -20.62 -9.81
N GLY A 96 7.62 -21.01 -8.65
CA GLY A 96 8.88 -21.75 -8.58
C GLY A 96 10.15 -20.91 -8.36
N ASN A 97 10.04 -19.65 -7.92
CA ASN A 97 11.21 -18.87 -7.52
C ASN A 97 11.67 -19.19 -6.09
N ALA A 98 12.95 -18.92 -5.79
CA ALA A 98 13.43 -18.75 -4.43
C ALA A 98 13.38 -17.27 -4.03
N VAL A 99 13.18 -16.99 -2.73
CA VAL A 99 13.01 -15.62 -2.23
C VAL A 99 14.01 -15.30 -1.12
N VAL A 100 14.62 -14.11 -1.23
CA VAL A 100 15.31 -13.43 -0.14
C VAL A 100 14.45 -12.25 0.30
N ALA A 101 13.81 -12.40 1.44
CA ALA A 101 12.95 -11.37 2.04
C ALA A 101 13.77 -10.47 2.97
N LYS A 102 13.67 -9.17 2.76
CA LYS A 102 14.30 -8.13 3.58
C LYS A 102 13.23 -7.22 4.17
N PRO A 103 12.82 -7.43 5.43
CA PRO A 103 11.94 -6.49 6.12
C PRO A 103 12.62 -5.15 6.39
N SER A 104 11.83 -4.15 6.71
CA SER A 104 12.35 -2.92 7.30
C SER A 104 13.04 -3.20 8.64
N PRO A 105 14.18 -2.54 8.96
CA PRO A 105 14.82 -2.67 10.26
C PRO A 105 13.95 -2.17 11.43
N TYR A 106 12.91 -1.39 11.14
CA TYR A 106 11.95 -0.91 12.14
C TYR A 106 10.92 -1.95 12.57
N THR A 107 10.62 -2.95 11.69
CA THR A 107 9.60 -3.98 11.94
C THR A 107 10.05 -5.35 11.42
N PRO A 108 11.19 -5.88 11.92
CA PRO A 108 11.74 -7.14 11.41
C PRO A 108 11.22 -8.38 12.13
N LEU A 109 10.63 -8.22 13.32
CA LEU A 109 10.41 -9.34 14.24
C LEU A 109 9.34 -10.31 13.73
N THR A 110 8.18 -9.80 13.34
CA THR A 110 7.08 -10.63 12.84
C THR A 110 7.48 -11.34 11.54
N THR A 111 8.17 -10.64 10.61
CA THR A 111 8.74 -11.25 9.40
C THR A 111 9.74 -12.35 9.73
N THR A 112 10.59 -12.17 10.75
CA THR A 112 11.55 -13.18 11.20
C THR A 112 10.85 -14.44 11.73
N VAL A 113 9.75 -14.27 12.48
CA VAL A 113 8.94 -15.40 12.96
C VAL A 113 8.30 -16.14 11.79
N ILE A 114 7.74 -15.41 10.80
CA ILE A 114 7.19 -16.00 9.58
C ILE A 114 8.26 -16.77 8.80
N GLY A 115 9.49 -16.25 8.73
CA GLY A 115 10.63 -16.96 8.15
C GLY A 115 10.96 -18.28 8.86
N LYS A 116 10.87 -18.32 10.20
CA LYS A 116 11.05 -19.57 10.97
C LYS A 116 9.93 -20.58 10.69
N ILE A 117 8.68 -20.13 10.54
CA ILE A 117 7.56 -20.99 10.14
C ILE A 117 7.81 -21.55 8.74
N ALA A 118 8.26 -20.75 7.81
CA ALA A 118 8.57 -21.17 6.44
C ALA A 118 9.68 -22.22 6.40
N ASN A 119 10.75 -22.05 7.17
CA ASN A 119 11.88 -22.98 7.24
C ASN A 119 11.50 -24.37 7.79
N ALA A 120 10.41 -24.48 8.55
CA ALA A 120 9.89 -25.75 9.02
C ALA A 120 9.03 -26.48 7.96
N ILE A 121 8.66 -25.81 6.88
CA ILE A 121 7.68 -26.30 5.89
C ILE A 121 8.33 -26.47 4.50
N PHE A 122 9.09 -25.46 4.07
CA PHE A 122 9.75 -25.47 2.77
C PHE A 122 11.14 -26.09 2.84
N PRO A 123 11.64 -26.63 1.74
CA PRO A 123 13.06 -27.02 1.64
C PRO A 123 13.98 -25.85 1.96
N PRO A 124 15.18 -26.10 2.50
CA PRO A 124 16.18 -25.06 2.76
C PRO A 124 16.46 -24.21 1.51
N GLY A 125 16.54 -22.90 1.70
CA GLY A 125 16.84 -21.93 0.64
C GLY A 125 15.65 -21.44 -0.18
N VAL A 126 14.44 -22.00 -0.01
CA VAL A 126 13.25 -21.55 -0.74
C VAL A 126 12.79 -20.18 -0.28
N LEU A 127 12.69 -19.92 1.02
CA LEU A 127 12.41 -18.62 1.59
C LEU A 127 13.44 -18.29 2.67
N ASN A 128 14.18 -17.21 2.47
CA ASN A 128 15.23 -16.74 3.37
C ASN A 128 14.89 -15.34 3.86
N VAL A 129 15.01 -15.08 5.16
CA VAL A 129 14.79 -13.75 5.74
C VAL A 129 16.14 -13.21 6.20
N ILE A 130 16.49 -12.02 5.73
CA ILE A 130 17.68 -11.28 6.16
C ILE A 130 17.28 -9.98 6.82
N VAL A 131 17.85 -9.70 7.99
CA VAL A 131 17.62 -8.45 8.75
C VAL A 131 18.90 -7.63 8.74
N ASP A 132 18.75 -6.31 8.63
CA ASP A 132 19.87 -5.37 8.54
C ASP A 132 19.60 -4.05 9.30
N ASN A 133 20.60 -3.18 9.32
CA ASN A 133 20.49 -1.80 9.81
C ASN A 133 20.43 -0.79 8.65
N ASN A 134 19.75 -1.11 7.55
CA ASN A 134 19.72 -0.36 6.27
C ASN A 134 21.03 -0.35 5.47
N ASP A 135 21.92 -1.30 5.70
CA ASP A 135 23.22 -1.39 5.03
C ASP A 135 23.28 -2.49 3.94
N LEU A 136 22.35 -3.45 3.94
CA LEU A 136 22.32 -4.53 2.95
C LEU A 136 21.49 -4.20 1.69
N GLY A 137 20.69 -3.12 1.71
CA GLY A 137 19.79 -2.79 0.61
C GLY A 137 20.45 -2.73 -0.77
N VAL A 138 21.54 -1.96 -0.90
CA VAL A 138 22.29 -1.84 -2.15
C VAL A 138 22.96 -3.16 -2.54
N LYS A 139 23.54 -3.88 -1.57
CA LYS A 139 24.17 -5.19 -1.82
C LYS A 139 23.17 -6.20 -2.37
N LEU A 140 21.96 -6.23 -1.83
CA LEU A 140 20.88 -7.11 -2.29
C LEU A 140 20.40 -6.72 -3.68
N THR A 141 20.14 -5.42 -3.91
CA THR A 141 19.58 -4.93 -5.17
C THR A 141 20.57 -4.96 -6.34
N SER A 142 21.88 -4.91 -6.08
CA SER A 142 22.91 -5.06 -7.10
C SER A 142 23.45 -6.49 -7.26
N HIS A 143 23.07 -7.44 -6.39
CA HIS A 143 23.65 -8.78 -6.36
C HIS A 143 23.40 -9.54 -7.68
N PRO A 144 24.42 -10.15 -8.31
CA PRO A 144 24.28 -10.77 -9.64
C PRO A 144 23.32 -11.96 -9.69
N LEU A 145 23.14 -12.69 -8.59
CA LEU A 145 22.21 -13.82 -8.53
C LEU A 145 20.74 -13.41 -8.32
N ILE A 146 20.44 -12.15 -8.01
CA ILE A 146 19.07 -11.65 -7.93
C ILE A 146 18.57 -11.32 -9.33
N SER A 147 17.51 -11.98 -9.77
CA SER A 147 16.90 -11.78 -11.09
C SER A 147 15.75 -10.78 -11.06
N LYS A 148 15.05 -10.66 -9.92
CA LYS A 148 13.94 -9.74 -9.73
C LYS A 148 14.01 -9.07 -8.36
N ILE A 149 13.58 -7.81 -8.33
CA ILE A 149 13.33 -7.06 -7.10
C ILE A 149 11.86 -6.69 -7.06
N SER A 150 11.15 -7.09 -6.00
CA SER A 150 9.83 -6.60 -5.64
C SER A 150 9.99 -5.73 -4.39
N PHE A 151 9.80 -4.43 -4.55
CA PHE A 151 10.05 -3.42 -3.54
C PHE A 151 8.77 -2.62 -3.25
N THR A 152 8.48 -2.42 -1.97
CA THR A 152 7.50 -1.43 -1.51
C THR A 152 8.16 -0.49 -0.52
N GLY A 153 7.98 0.82 -0.73
CA GLY A 153 8.56 1.84 0.13
C GLY A 153 8.45 3.25 -0.45
N SER A 154 9.33 4.18 -0.02
CA SER A 154 9.30 5.56 -0.52
C SER A 154 9.72 5.66 -1.99
N THR A 155 9.16 6.63 -2.71
CA THR A 155 9.51 6.92 -4.11
C THR A 155 11.01 7.20 -4.27
N GLU A 156 11.63 7.91 -3.33
CA GLU A 156 13.07 8.17 -3.36
C GLU A 156 13.90 6.88 -3.28
N THR A 157 13.52 5.97 -2.38
CA THR A 157 14.21 4.66 -2.28
C THR A 157 13.95 3.82 -3.53
N GLY A 158 12.74 3.85 -4.09
CA GLY A 158 12.40 3.16 -5.35
C GLY A 158 13.30 3.59 -6.51
N ARG A 159 13.57 4.90 -6.65
CA ARG A 159 14.51 5.41 -7.65
C ARG A 159 15.94 4.87 -7.45
N ARG A 160 16.41 4.78 -6.19
CA ARG A 160 17.72 4.19 -5.86
C ARG A 160 17.77 2.69 -6.16
N VAL A 161 16.70 1.95 -5.86
CA VAL A 161 16.57 0.52 -6.20
C VAL A 161 16.63 0.32 -7.71
N MET A 162 15.90 1.12 -8.48
CA MET A 162 15.91 1.07 -9.93
C MET A 162 17.31 1.35 -10.49
N GLY A 163 17.99 2.38 -9.98
CA GLY A 163 19.36 2.71 -10.38
C GLY A 163 20.36 1.57 -10.11
N SER A 164 20.28 0.93 -8.94
CA SER A 164 21.19 -0.18 -8.58
C SER A 164 20.90 -1.47 -9.37
N ALA A 165 19.67 -1.67 -9.83
CA ALA A 165 19.25 -2.84 -10.60
C ALA A 165 19.64 -2.75 -12.11
N ALA A 166 19.85 -1.55 -12.62
CA ALA A 166 20.04 -1.28 -14.05
C ALA A 166 21.19 -2.02 -14.66
N ALA A 167 22.35 -2.11 -13.97
CA ALA A 167 23.57 -2.73 -14.48
C ALA A 167 23.42 -4.22 -14.89
N SER A 168 22.45 -4.93 -14.31
CA SER A 168 22.18 -6.34 -14.59
C SER A 168 20.78 -6.61 -15.15
N LEU A 169 20.08 -5.56 -15.61
CA LEU A 169 18.76 -5.63 -16.25
C LEU A 169 17.73 -6.46 -15.44
N LYS A 170 17.75 -6.31 -14.11
CA LYS A 170 16.81 -7.02 -13.23
C LYS A 170 15.36 -6.63 -13.53
N ARG A 171 14.46 -7.59 -13.39
CA ARG A 171 13.04 -7.29 -13.38
C ARG A 171 12.67 -6.52 -12.11
N LEU A 172 11.80 -5.52 -12.24
CA LEU A 172 11.37 -4.68 -11.13
C LEU A 172 9.85 -4.69 -11.00
N THR A 173 9.36 -4.78 -9.78
CA THR A 173 8.03 -4.30 -9.37
C THR A 173 8.27 -3.32 -8.22
N LEU A 174 7.83 -2.08 -8.39
CA LEU A 174 8.02 -1.00 -7.43
C LEU A 174 6.64 -0.48 -7.04
N GLU A 175 6.28 -0.63 -5.76
CA GLU A 175 5.10 -0.04 -5.15
C GLU A 175 5.56 1.08 -4.20
N LEU A 176 5.22 2.31 -4.54
CA LEU A 176 5.84 3.49 -3.93
C LEU A 176 4.80 4.36 -3.21
N GLY A 177 5.15 5.61 -2.93
CA GLY A 177 4.27 6.54 -2.25
C GLY A 177 3.00 6.88 -3.02
N GLY A 178 1.97 7.34 -2.31
CA GLY A 178 0.73 7.86 -2.86
C GLY A 178 0.31 9.14 -2.13
N ASN A 179 -0.41 10.00 -2.83
CA ASN A 179 -1.03 11.21 -2.25
C ASN A 179 -2.50 11.28 -2.67
N ASP A 180 -3.21 10.21 -2.32
CA ASP A 180 -4.54 9.90 -2.82
C ASP A 180 -5.56 10.96 -2.43
N ALA A 181 -6.30 11.44 -3.42
CA ALA A 181 -7.36 12.42 -3.23
C ALA A 181 -8.73 11.74 -3.10
N ALA A 182 -9.56 12.27 -2.19
CA ALA A 182 -10.98 12.05 -2.19
C ALA A 182 -11.70 13.24 -2.84
N ILE A 183 -12.50 13.02 -3.89
CA ILE A 183 -13.37 14.04 -4.47
C ILE A 183 -14.79 13.76 -3.98
N VAL A 184 -15.38 14.73 -3.29
CA VAL A 184 -16.70 14.63 -2.66
C VAL A 184 -17.68 15.54 -3.39
N LEU A 185 -18.61 14.95 -4.13
CA LEU A 185 -19.62 15.70 -4.88
C LEU A 185 -20.75 16.19 -3.97
N GLU A 186 -21.58 17.08 -4.47
CA GLU A 186 -22.61 17.79 -3.71
C GLU A 186 -23.80 16.93 -3.22
N ASP A 187 -23.99 15.74 -3.81
CA ASP A 187 -25.15 14.88 -3.60
C ASP A 187 -24.94 13.81 -2.50
N VAL A 188 -23.79 13.79 -1.82
CA VAL A 188 -23.47 12.77 -0.82
C VAL A 188 -24.32 12.87 0.45
N ASP A 189 -24.38 11.77 1.19
CA ASP A 189 -24.69 11.81 2.62
C ASP A 189 -23.44 12.20 3.38
N VAL A 190 -23.41 13.41 3.93
CA VAL A 190 -22.20 14.01 4.49
C VAL A 190 -21.69 13.24 5.70
N GLU A 191 -22.57 12.83 6.63
CA GLU A 191 -22.14 12.11 7.85
C GLU A 191 -21.58 10.73 7.50
N ALA A 192 -22.29 9.95 6.70
CA ALA A 192 -21.84 8.62 6.28
C ALA A 192 -20.55 8.69 5.43
N THR A 193 -20.39 9.73 4.62
CA THR A 193 -19.18 9.95 3.81
C THR A 193 -18.01 10.36 4.69
N ALA A 194 -18.23 11.25 5.67
CA ALA A 194 -17.21 11.66 6.63
C ALA A 194 -16.66 10.48 7.44
N GLU A 195 -17.51 9.56 7.90
CA GLU A 195 -17.08 8.35 8.61
C GLU A 195 -16.12 7.50 7.77
N LYS A 196 -16.48 7.27 6.50
CA LYS A 196 -15.65 6.49 5.57
C LYS A 196 -14.34 7.20 5.24
N ILE A 197 -14.36 8.50 5.00
CA ILE A 197 -13.16 9.31 4.74
C ILE A 197 -12.25 9.32 5.97
N PHE A 198 -12.80 9.50 7.16
CA PHE A 198 -12.04 9.48 8.40
C PHE A 198 -11.37 8.12 8.63
N ALA A 199 -12.11 7.03 8.47
CA ALA A 199 -11.56 5.68 8.56
C ALA A 199 -10.44 5.46 7.52
N ALA A 200 -10.65 5.89 6.27
CA ALA A 200 -9.66 5.83 5.19
C ALA A 200 -8.39 6.62 5.47
N SER A 201 -8.52 7.77 6.15
CA SER A 201 -7.40 8.67 6.42
C SER A 201 -6.62 8.31 7.68
N MET A 202 -7.28 7.71 8.68
CA MET A 202 -6.71 7.47 10.02
C MET A 202 -6.33 6.02 10.28
N PHE A 203 -6.70 5.09 9.39
CA PHE A 203 -6.25 3.69 9.46
C PHE A 203 -4.73 3.61 9.57
N ASN A 204 -4.21 2.80 10.48
CA ASN A 204 -2.79 2.71 10.82
C ASN A 204 -2.14 4.09 11.10
N ALA A 205 -2.87 4.99 11.77
CA ALA A 205 -2.47 6.39 12.00
C ALA A 205 -2.11 7.13 10.70
N GLY A 206 -2.83 6.89 9.60
CA GLY A 206 -2.59 7.48 8.29
C GLY A 206 -1.33 6.97 7.56
N GLN A 207 -0.67 5.94 8.09
CA GLN A 207 0.57 5.37 7.55
C GLN A 207 0.27 4.31 6.49
N VAL A 208 -0.56 4.66 5.52
CA VAL A 208 -0.99 3.80 4.41
C VAL A 208 -0.67 4.49 3.09
N CYS A 209 -0.04 3.79 2.16
CA CYS A 209 0.25 4.36 0.84
C CYS A 209 -1.03 4.80 0.10
N LEU A 210 -2.14 4.06 0.29
CA LEU A 210 -3.46 4.30 -0.27
C LEU A 210 -4.39 5.12 0.65
N ALA A 211 -3.95 5.62 1.81
CA ALA A 211 -4.80 6.45 2.66
C ALA A 211 -5.36 7.65 1.87
N THR A 212 -6.59 8.05 2.17
CA THR A 212 -7.05 9.38 1.74
C THR A 212 -6.17 10.43 2.42
N LYS A 213 -5.37 11.13 1.64
CA LYS A 213 -4.38 12.10 2.13
C LYS A 213 -4.78 13.56 1.94
N ARG A 214 -5.77 13.80 1.07
CA ARG A 214 -6.36 15.12 0.82
C ARG A 214 -7.79 14.95 0.35
N VAL A 215 -8.66 15.87 0.74
CA VAL A 215 -10.07 15.87 0.37
C VAL A 215 -10.40 17.13 -0.39
N TYR A 216 -10.98 16.96 -1.57
CA TYR A 216 -11.63 18.03 -2.33
C TYR A 216 -13.12 17.85 -2.18
N ALA A 217 -13.81 18.80 -1.55
CA ALA A 217 -15.24 18.74 -1.29
C ALA A 217 -15.97 19.87 -2.05
N HIS A 218 -17.04 19.53 -2.76
CA HIS A 218 -17.88 20.54 -3.39
C HIS A 218 -18.32 21.58 -2.35
N ARG A 219 -18.30 22.87 -2.71
CA ARG A 219 -18.49 23.99 -1.79
C ARG A 219 -19.78 23.88 -0.98
N SER A 220 -20.86 23.35 -1.56
CA SER A 220 -22.16 23.19 -0.89
C SER A 220 -22.13 22.21 0.30
N VAL A 221 -21.23 21.23 0.33
CA VAL A 221 -21.08 20.24 1.40
C VAL A 221 -19.83 20.44 2.23
N TYR A 222 -18.92 21.32 1.82
CA TYR A 222 -17.60 21.52 2.43
C TYR A 222 -17.67 21.82 3.94
N ALA A 223 -18.45 22.82 4.35
CA ALA A 223 -18.55 23.19 5.76
C ALA A 223 -19.14 22.08 6.64
N ALA A 224 -20.14 21.37 6.15
CA ALA A 224 -20.76 20.25 6.85
C ALA A 224 -19.79 19.07 6.96
N LEU A 225 -19.05 18.77 5.89
CA LEU A 225 -18.04 17.71 5.88
C LEU A 225 -16.88 18.04 6.85
N CYS A 226 -16.38 19.26 6.86
CA CYS A 226 -15.36 19.73 7.81
C CYS A 226 -15.86 19.57 9.27
N ALA A 227 -17.11 19.92 9.56
CA ALA A 227 -17.69 19.76 10.90
C ALA A 227 -17.79 18.27 11.31
N ALA A 228 -18.26 17.41 10.42
CA ALA A 228 -18.35 15.96 10.66
C ALA A 228 -16.98 15.32 10.89
N LEU A 229 -15.99 15.61 10.04
CA LEU A 229 -14.62 15.12 10.19
C LEU A 229 -13.97 15.63 11.50
N THR A 230 -14.23 16.88 11.86
CA THR A 230 -13.75 17.47 13.15
C THR A 230 -14.34 16.73 14.35
N LYS A 231 -15.63 16.39 14.34
CA LYS A 231 -16.28 15.62 15.39
C LYS A 231 -15.64 14.22 15.53
N LEU A 232 -15.39 13.54 14.41
CA LEU A 232 -14.74 12.22 14.39
C LEU A 232 -13.29 12.30 14.93
N ALA A 233 -12.53 13.31 14.52
CA ALA A 233 -11.16 13.51 14.98
C ALA A 233 -11.09 13.74 16.50
N LYS A 234 -12.02 14.51 17.06
CA LYS A 234 -12.13 14.77 18.50
C LYS A 234 -12.56 13.55 19.31
N SER A 235 -13.30 12.61 18.71
CA SER A 235 -13.77 11.38 19.35
C SER A 235 -12.77 10.22 19.26
N ALA A 236 -11.73 10.34 18.43
CA ALA A 236 -10.74 9.30 18.25
C ALA A 236 -9.91 9.07 19.53
N VAL A 237 -9.70 7.81 19.90
CA VAL A 237 -8.90 7.42 21.04
C VAL A 237 -7.48 7.11 20.57
N VAL A 238 -6.55 8.01 20.90
CA VAL A 238 -5.13 7.87 20.54
C VAL A 238 -4.37 7.24 21.71
N GLY A 239 -3.67 6.14 21.46
CA GLY A 239 -2.96 5.44 22.54
C GLY A 239 -2.05 4.32 22.04
N ASP A 240 -1.53 3.54 23.00
CA ASP A 240 -0.78 2.33 22.71
C ASP A 240 -1.73 1.31 22.05
N GLY A 241 -1.31 0.71 20.93
CA GLY A 241 -2.13 -0.24 20.18
C GLY A 241 -2.53 -1.49 20.95
N THR A 242 -1.92 -1.75 22.10
CA THR A 242 -2.27 -2.85 23.05
C THR A 242 -3.37 -2.45 24.04
N GLU A 243 -3.63 -1.15 24.21
CA GLU A 243 -4.67 -0.65 25.10
C GLU A 243 -6.08 -0.89 24.50
N PRO A 244 -7.08 -1.20 25.33
CA PRO A 244 -8.44 -1.38 24.84
C PRO A 244 -9.02 -0.05 24.31
N ASN A 245 -9.87 -0.13 23.28
CA ASN A 245 -10.58 0.99 22.66
C ASN A 245 -9.70 2.02 21.94
N VAL A 246 -8.39 1.81 21.84
CA VAL A 246 -7.53 2.64 20.99
C VAL A 246 -7.90 2.44 19.52
N THR A 247 -8.18 3.57 18.86
CA THR A 247 -8.54 3.61 17.43
C THR A 247 -7.42 4.14 16.54
N VAL A 248 -6.48 4.90 17.12
CA VAL A 248 -5.32 5.44 16.41
C VAL A 248 -4.06 5.19 17.23
N GLY A 249 -3.15 4.40 16.67
CA GLY A 249 -1.85 4.11 17.27
C GLY A 249 -0.84 5.25 17.10
N PRO A 250 0.43 5.05 17.51
CA PRO A 250 1.51 6.02 17.29
C PRO A 250 1.95 6.04 15.81
N VAL A 251 2.64 7.10 15.44
CA VAL A 251 3.53 7.10 14.26
C VAL A 251 4.72 6.19 14.57
N GLN A 252 5.12 5.35 13.63
CA GLN A 252 6.01 4.23 13.91
C GLN A 252 7.44 4.65 14.30
N ASN A 253 7.97 5.74 13.73
CA ASN A 253 9.35 6.14 13.97
C ASN A 253 9.52 7.66 14.09
N ARG A 254 10.67 8.07 14.69
CA ARG A 254 10.97 9.48 14.97
C ARG A 254 10.98 10.34 13.71
N ALA A 255 11.65 9.89 12.65
CA ALA A 255 11.78 10.69 11.42
C ALA A 255 10.41 10.99 10.78
N GLN A 256 9.53 9.99 10.77
CA GLN A 256 8.17 10.14 10.28
C GLN A 256 7.32 11.03 11.20
N PHE A 257 7.45 10.88 12.51
CA PHE A 257 6.80 11.72 13.50
C PHE A 257 7.17 13.20 13.33
N GLU A 258 8.47 13.50 13.22
CA GLU A 258 8.98 14.87 13.03
C GLU A 258 8.51 15.45 11.69
N LYS A 259 8.49 14.67 10.61
CA LYS A 259 7.95 15.06 9.30
C LYS A 259 6.47 15.48 9.40
N VAL A 260 5.64 14.65 10.04
CA VAL A 260 4.20 14.95 10.18
C VAL A 260 3.98 16.22 11.00
N LEU A 261 4.68 16.38 12.12
CA LEU A 261 4.58 17.60 12.94
C LEU A 261 5.04 18.85 12.16
N SER A 262 6.10 18.76 11.37
CA SER A 262 6.55 19.88 10.52
C SER A 262 5.51 20.28 9.49
N LEU A 263 4.81 19.33 8.87
CA LEU A 263 3.72 19.60 7.92
C LEU A 263 2.51 20.24 8.62
N ILE A 264 2.17 19.77 9.82
CA ILE A 264 1.09 20.35 10.63
C ILE A 264 1.45 21.79 11.00
N GLU A 265 2.69 22.05 11.46
CA GLU A 265 3.12 23.38 11.84
C GLU A 265 3.12 24.35 10.65
N SER A 266 3.58 23.91 9.49
CA SER A 266 3.47 24.69 8.25
C SER A 266 2.01 25.00 7.92
N ALA A 267 1.10 24.04 8.10
CA ALA A 267 -0.32 24.25 7.79
C ALA A 267 -1.02 25.23 8.74
N LYS A 268 -0.59 25.31 10.02
CA LYS A 268 -1.10 26.30 10.98
C LYS A 268 -0.90 27.76 10.53
N SER A 269 0.13 28.01 9.73
CA SER A 269 0.42 29.36 9.24
C SER A 269 -0.41 29.81 8.05
N THR A 270 -1.03 28.88 7.30
CA THR A 270 -1.69 29.16 6.01
C THR A 270 -3.12 28.65 5.94
N GLY A 271 -3.56 27.83 6.90
CA GLY A 271 -4.89 27.25 6.96
C GLY A 271 -5.48 27.28 8.37
N SER A 272 -6.64 26.63 8.51
CA SER A 272 -7.41 26.57 9.76
C SER A 272 -7.35 25.15 10.33
N VAL A 273 -6.71 24.93 11.49
CA VAL A 273 -6.73 23.66 12.20
C VAL A 273 -8.05 23.52 12.95
N LEU A 274 -8.91 22.59 12.49
CA LEU A 274 -10.26 22.38 13.05
C LEU A 274 -10.26 21.38 14.22
N ALA A 275 -9.31 20.42 14.20
CA ALA A 275 -9.10 19.44 15.26
C ALA A 275 -7.65 18.99 15.29
N GLY A 276 -7.17 18.54 16.44
CA GLY A 276 -5.81 18.05 16.63
C GLY A 276 -4.78 19.18 16.51
N GLY A 277 -3.74 18.94 15.73
CA GLY A 277 -2.68 19.93 15.47
C GLY A 277 -1.45 19.74 16.36
N ASP A 278 -1.48 18.84 17.33
CA ASP A 278 -0.41 18.68 18.31
C ASP A 278 -0.07 17.22 18.59
N ARG A 279 1.12 17.00 19.11
CA ARG A 279 1.48 15.72 19.74
C ARG A 279 0.77 15.57 21.09
N LEU A 280 0.58 14.33 21.54
CA LEU A 280 0.13 14.08 22.91
C LEU A 280 1.29 14.30 23.90
N ASP A 281 0.96 14.82 25.08
CA ASP A 281 1.90 14.98 26.20
C ASP A 281 2.10 13.64 26.93
N ARG A 282 2.73 12.70 26.20
CA ARG A 282 3.12 11.37 26.72
C ARG A 282 4.37 10.89 25.98
N PRO A 283 5.15 9.96 26.57
CA PRO A 283 6.26 9.32 25.86
C PRO A 283 5.77 8.55 24.64
N GLY A 284 6.50 8.68 23.50
CA GLY A 284 6.19 8.03 22.24
C GLY A 284 5.83 9.02 21.13
N TYR A 285 5.47 8.50 19.97
CA TYR A 285 5.25 9.27 18.75
C TYR A 285 3.75 9.46 18.45
N PHE A 286 2.99 9.91 19.45
CA PHE A 286 1.54 10.08 19.34
C PHE A 286 1.18 11.47 18.84
N ILE A 287 0.40 11.53 17.76
CA ILE A 287 -0.16 12.74 17.16
C ILE A 287 -1.69 12.64 17.20
N GLN A 288 -2.35 13.69 17.59
CA GLN A 288 -3.82 13.75 17.52
C GLN A 288 -4.28 13.73 16.06
N PRO A 289 -5.34 12.99 15.70
CA PRO A 289 -5.98 13.12 14.39
C PRO A 289 -6.28 14.58 14.08
N THR A 290 -5.69 15.06 13.00
CA THR A 290 -5.65 16.49 12.67
C THR A 290 -6.45 16.74 11.40
N ILE A 291 -7.40 17.67 11.45
CA ILE A 291 -8.18 18.13 10.30
C ILE A 291 -7.79 19.59 10.04
N VAL A 292 -7.38 19.88 8.81
CA VAL A 292 -6.96 21.23 8.39
C VAL A 292 -7.82 21.68 7.22
N ALA A 293 -8.43 22.84 7.35
CA ALA A 293 -9.26 23.51 6.34
C ALA A 293 -8.56 24.71 5.74
N ASP A 294 -9.12 25.27 4.68
CA ASP A 294 -8.77 26.55 4.08
C ASP A 294 -7.31 26.70 3.63
N LEU A 295 -6.66 25.58 3.31
CA LEU A 295 -5.31 25.60 2.74
C LEU A 295 -5.34 25.98 1.26
N PRO A 296 -4.32 26.71 0.77
CA PRO A 296 -4.10 26.83 -0.67
C PRO A 296 -3.69 25.46 -1.25
N ASN A 297 -4.02 25.23 -2.54
CA ASN A 297 -3.80 23.92 -3.16
C ASN A 297 -2.31 23.55 -3.30
N ASP A 298 -1.42 24.54 -3.33
CA ASP A 298 0.04 24.37 -3.37
C ASP A 298 0.70 24.24 -1.98
N ALA A 299 -0.09 24.24 -0.91
CA ALA A 299 0.44 24.07 0.45
C ALA A 299 1.20 22.74 0.59
N PRO A 300 2.32 22.71 1.33
CA PRO A 300 3.10 21.48 1.52
C PRO A 300 2.29 20.29 2.03
N LEU A 301 1.32 20.50 2.92
CA LEU A 301 0.46 19.46 3.44
C LEU A 301 -0.49 18.86 2.37
N VAL A 302 -0.84 19.62 1.34
CA VAL A 302 -1.69 19.19 0.21
C VAL A 302 -0.86 18.46 -0.84
N MET A 303 0.35 18.98 -1.13
CA MET A 303 1.18 18.50 -2.24
C MET A 303 2.10 17.34 -1.89
N GLN A 304 2.45 17.16 -0.61
CA GLN A 304 3.36 16.10 -0.17
C GLN A 304 2.61 14.98 0.54
N GLU A 305 3.05 13.75 0.30
CA GLU A 305 2.60 12.60 1.08
C GLU A 305 3.01 12.78 2.55
N GLN A 306 2.04 13.04 3.44
CA GLN A 306 2.30 13.24 4.87
C GLN A 306 2.57 11.92 5.59
N PHE A 307 1.87 10.84 5.22
CA PHE A 307 2.00 9.49 5.78
C PHE A 307 1.84 9.48 7.31
N GLY A 308 0.78 10.12 7.79
CA GLY A 308 0.47 10.31 9.19
C GLY A 308 -0.96 10.83 9.42
N PRO A 309 -1.43 10.97 10.67
CA PRO A 309 -2.82 11.23 11.01
C PRO A 309 -3.20 12.71 10.83
N VAL A 310 -3.02 13.25 9.64
CA VAL A 310 -3.41 14.63 9.29
C VAL A 310 -4.05 14.67 7.92
N LEU A 311 -5.19 15.35 7.81
CA LEU A 311 -6.03 15.41 6.62
C LEU A 311 -6.38 16.86 6.26
N PRO A 312 -5.86 17.38 5.15
CA PRO A 312 -6.34 18.63 4.55
C PRO A 312 -7.66 18.42 3.82
N VAL A 313 -8.56 19.40 3.97
CA VAL A 313 -9.86 19.47 3.28
C VAL A 313 -9.95 20.80 2.57
N LEU A 314 -10.19 20.78 1.26
CA LEU A 314 -10.23 21.94 0.39
C LEU A 314 -11.59 22.01 -0.33
N PRO A 315 -12.16 23.20 -0.51
CA PRO A 315 -13.38 23.36 -1.30
C PRO A 315 -13.07 23.41 -2.79
N PHE A 316 -14.01 22.97 -3.63
CA PHE A 316 -14.05 23.26 -5.05
C PHE A 316 -15.46 23.70 -5.47
N ASP A 317 -15.55 24.42 -6.58
CA ASP A 317 -16.82 24.84 -7.18
C ASP A 317 -17.10 24.07 -8.47
N ASP A 318 -16.07 23.82 -9.29
CA ASP A 318 -16.15 23.01 -10.51
C ASP A 318 -15.40 21.68 -10.30
N VAL A 319 -16.01 20.59 -10.67
CA VAL A 319 -15.40 19.24 -10.54
C VAL A 319 -14.17 19.06 -11.43
N ASP A 320 -14.10 19.77 -12.55
CA ASP A 320 -12.93 19.71 -13.43
C ASP A 320 -11.69 20.34 -12.76
N ASP A 321 -11.84 21.36 -11.92
CA ASP A 321 -10.76 21.89 -11.08
C ASP A 321 -10.24 20.83 -10.09
N ALA A 322 -11.16 20.13 -9.41
CA ALA A 322 -10.76 19.07 -8.48
C ALA A 322 -10.05 17.89 -9.17
N ILE A 323 -10.45 17.58 -10.40
CA ILE A 323 -9.76 16.59 -11.24
C ILE A 323 -8.36 17.08 -11.62
N GLU A 324 -8.22 18.33 -12.06
CA GLU A 324 -6.93 18.94 -12.42
C GLU A 324 -5.98 18.95 -11.22
N TRP A 325 -6.44 19.42 -10.05
CA TRP A 325 -5.64 19.42 -8.82
C TRP A 325 -5.25 18.02 -8.35
N THR A 326 -6.14 17.05 -8.51
CA THR A 326 -5.81 15.63 -8.22
C THR A 326 -4.71 15.14 -9.15
N ASN A 327 -4.82 15.44 -10.43
CA ASN A 327 -3.89 14.99 -11.46
C ASN A 327 -2.57 15.75 -11.50
N SER A 328 -2.46 16.96 -10.95
CA SER A 328 -1.21 17.75 -10.90
C SER A 328 -0.15 17.11 -10.00
N CYS A 329 -0.53 16.19 -9.10
CA CYS A 329 0.41 15.47 -8.25
C CYS A 329 1.29 14.51 -9.08
N GLU A 330 2.60 14.47 -8.75
CA GLU A 330 3.54 13.51 -9.36
C GLU A 330 3.24 12.06 -8.99
N LEU A 331 2.51 11.82 -7.90
CA LEU A 331 2.07 10.52 -7.44
C LEU A 331 0.68 10.20 -7.99
N GLY A 332 0.43 8.91 -8.24
CA GLY A 332 -0.84 8.44 -8.76
C GLY A 332 -1.06 6.98 -8.33
N LEU A 333 -1.13 6.72 -7.01
CA LEU A 333 -1.37 5.39 -6.51
C LEU A 333 -2.86 5.07 -6.53
N GLY A 334 -3.67 5.83 -5.80
CA GLY A 334 -5.11 5.66 -5.74
C GLY A 334 -5.88 6.98 -5.73
N GLY A 335 -7.19 6.87 -5.66
CA GLY A 335 -8.13 7.97 -5.49
C GLY A 335 -9.54 7.45 -5.19
N VAL A 336 -10.42 8.31 -4.67
CA VAL A 336 -11.80 7.93 -4.38
C VAL A 336 -12.77 9.04 -4.73
N ILE A 337 -13.89 8.68 -5.35
CA ILE A 337 -14.99 9.57 -5.67
C ILE A 337 -16.20 9.23 -4.81
N TRP A 338 -16.76 10.22 -4.18
CA TRP A 338 -17.96 10.11 -3.33
C TRP A 338 -19.14 10.84 -3.98
N SER A 339 -20.19 10.11 -4.33
CA SER A 339 -21.43 10.62 -4.93
C SER A 339 -22.54 9.57 -4.82
N LYS A 340 -23.79 10.00 -4.69
CA LYS A 340 -24.95 9.10 -4.85
C LYS A 340 -25.17 8.73 -6.32
N ASP A 341 -24.82 9.64 -7.24
CA ASP A 341 -24.85 9.39 -8.68
C ASP A 341 -23.57 8.63 -9.09
N THR A 342 -23.70 7.30 -9.20
CA THR A 342 -22.59 6.41 -9.54
C THR A 342 -22.10 6.56 -10.97
N ASP A 343 -22.96 6.97 -11.91
CA ASP A 343 -22.59 7.15 -13.31
C ASP A 343 -21.73 8.43 -13.44
N ARG A 344 -22.15 9.50 -12.81
CA ARG A 344 -21.35 10.73 -12.71
C ARG A 344 -20.03 10.49 -11.98
N ALA A 345 -20.03 9.72 -10.89
CA ALA A 345 -18.81 9.35 -10.20
C ALA A 345 -17.86 8.53 -11.09
N LEU A 346 -18.38 7.66 -11.94
CA LEU A 346 -17.58 6.91 -12.91
C LEU A 346 -16.95 7.84 -13.95
N ASP A 347 -17.69 8.82 -14.47
CA ASP A 347 -17.15 9.81 -15.43
C ASP A 347 -15.99 10.62 -14.82
N VAL A 348 -16.08 10.96 -13.53
CA VAL A 348 -14.99 11.60 -12.81
C VAL A 348 -13.82 10.62 -12.61
N ALA A 349 -14.08 9.40 -12.15
CA ALA A 349 -13.07 8.39 -11.88
C ALA A 349 -12.23 8.05 -13.12
N LEU A 350 -12.84 7.98 -14.31
CA LEU A 350 -12.16 7.73 -15.57
C LEU A 350 -11.13 8.81 -15.96
N LYS A 351 -11.28 10.03 -15.42
CA LYS A 351 -10.35 11.14 -15.65
C LYS A 351 -9.19 11.20 -14.66
N ILE A 352 -9.20 10.37 -13.57
CA ILE A 352 -8.17 10.38 -12.54
C ILE A 352 -6.96 9.56 -12.97
N GLY A 353 -5.78 10.17 -12.96
CA GLY A 353 -4.51 9.57 -13.37
C GLY A 353 -3.85 8.73 -12.26
N SER A 354 -4.57 7.78 -11.68
CA SER A 354 -4.09 6.87 -10.62
C SER A 354 -4.22 5.40 -11.05
N GLY A 355 -3.48 4.53 -10.36
CA GLY A 355 -3.49 3.10 -10.64
C GLY A 355 -4.78 2.39 -10.25
N ILE A 356 -5.45 2.89 -9.19
CA ILE A 356 -6.77 2.43 -8.76
C ILE A 356 -7.65 3.62 -8.35
N VAL A 357 -8.92 3.58 -8.71
CA VAL A 357 -9.91 4.57 -8.27
C VAL A 357 -11.14 3.86 -7.74
N TRP A 358 -11.56 4.23 -6.56
CA TRP A 358 -12.77 3.72 -5.92
C TRP A 358 -13.94 4.69 -6.10
N ILE A 359 -15.15 4.14 -6.06
CA ILE A 359 -16.39 4.91 -6.00
C ILE A 359 -17.15 4.44 -4.76
N ASN A 360 -17.42 5.35 -3.82
CA ASN A 360 -18.18 5.13 -2.59
C ASN A 360 -17.65 4.04 -1.64
N LYS A 361 -16.39 3.63 -1.83
CA LYS A 361 -15.70 2.64 -0.97
C LYS A 361 -14.21 2.94 -0.87
N PHE A 362 -13.50 2.23 0.00
CA PHE A 362 -12.09 2.46 0.28
C PHE A 362 -11.39 1.16 0.68
N LEU A 363 -10.14 1.00 0.23
CA LEU A 363 -9.25 -0.16 0.52
C LEU A 363 -9.81 -1.55 0.19
N GLU A 364 -10.89 -1.63 -0.55
CA GLU A 364 -11.40 -2.90 -1.04
C GLU A 364 -10.66 -3.26 -2.35
N ILE A 365 -9.63 -4.10 -2.23
CA ILE A 365 -8.87 -4.61 -3.39
C ILE A 365 -8.97 -6.13 -3.36
N PRO A 366 -9.85 -6.74 -4.15
CA PRO A 366 -9.89 -8.20 -4.29
C PRO A 366 -8.53 -8.72 -4.79
N PHE A 367 -8.03 -9.81 -4.21
CA PHE A 367 -6.73 -10.39 -4.59
C PHE A 367 -6.66 -10.86 -6.04
N THR A 368 -7.81 -10.97 -6.70
CA THR A 368 -7.93 -11.33 -8.14
C THR A 368 -7.65 -10.17 -9.08
N VAL A 369 -7.64 -8.93 -8.58
CA VAL A 369 -7.50 -7.70 -9.37
C VAL A 369 -6.05 -7.25 -9.35
N PRO A 370 -5.43 -6.91 -10.50
CA PRO A 370 -4.09 -6.35 -10.52
C PRO A 370 -4.06 -4.98 -9.83
N PHE A 371 -3.02 -4.76 -9.05
CA PHE A 371 -2.78 -3.54 -8.29
C PHE A 371 -1.42 -2.93 -8.63
N GLY A 372 -1.33 -1.62 -8.71
CA GLY A 372 -0.08 -0.90 -8.89
C GLY A 372 -0.29 0.57 -9.23
N GLY A 373 0.70 1.38 -8.89
CA GLY A 373 0.67 2.82 -9.10
C GLY A 373 0.84 3.25 -10.56
N ALA A 374 0.39 4.48 -10.84
CA ALA A 374 0.72 5.25 -12.03
C ALA A 374 1.76 6.32 -11.67
N LYS A 375 2.29 7.02 -12.67
CA LYS A 375 3.27 8.10 -12.51
C LYS A 375 4.46 7.66 -11.63
N GLN A 376 4.80 8.42 -10.58
CA GLN A 376 5.91 8.10 -9.68
C GLN A 376 5.51 7.21 -8.49
N SER A 377 4.28 6.68 -8.49
CA SER A 377 3.82 5.73 -7.48
C SER A 377 4.21 4.28 -7.76
N GLY A 378 4.77 3.97 -8.92
CA GLY A 378 5.29 2.62 -9.11
C GLY A 378 5.47 2.18 -10.55
N ILE A 379 6.00 0.95 -10.67
CA ILE A 379 6.24 0.25 -11.95
C ILE A 379 5.88 -1.22 -11.76
N GLY A 380 5.23 -1.82 -12.76
CA GLY A 380 4.74 -3.19 -12.70
C GLY A 380 3.40 -3.30 -11.96
N ARG A 381 2.99 -4.53 -11.69
CA ARG A 381 1.74 -4.82 -10.98
C ARG A 381 1.98 -5.88 -9.91
N GLU A 382 1.26 -5.75 -8.82
CA GLU A 382 1.08 -6.79 -7.80
C GLU A 382 -0.36 -7.32 -7.86
N GLN A 383 -0.62 -8.41 -7.18
CA GLN A 383 -1.93 -9.07 -7.09
C GLN A 383 -2.48 -9.63 -8.43
N GLY A 384 -3.50 -10.43 -8.32
CA GLY A 384 -4.10 -11.13 -9.45
C GLY A 384 -3.11 -12.02 -10.21
N ILE A 385 -3.57 -12.50 -11.34
CA ILE A 385 -2.73 -13.29 -12.27
C ILE A 385 -1.66 -12.41 -12.92
N GLU A 386 -1.95 -11.13 -13.18
CA GLU A 386 -0.95 -10.22 -13.74
C GLU A 386 0.22 -9.99 -12.77
N GLY A 387 -0.06 -9.79 -11.47
CA GLY A 387 1.00 -9.72 -10.46
C GLY A 387 1.80 -11.02 -10.33
N MET A 388 1.16 -12.19 -10.52
CA MET A 388 1.84 -13.49 -10.53
C MET A 388 2.76 -13.63 -11.77
N LYS A 389 2.33 -13.16 -12.93
CA LYS A 389 3.15 -13.13 -14.18
C LYS A 389 4.41 -12.28 -14.03
N GLU A 390 4.40 -11.24 -13.20
CA GLU A 390 5.58 -10.40 -12.91
C GLU A 390 6.76 -11.18 -12.32
N PHE A 391 6.54 -12.34 -11.71
CA PHE A 391 7.57 -13.23 -11.18
C PHE A 391 8.02 -14.30 -12.18
N THR A 392 7.61 -14.20 -13.44
CA THR A 392 7.92 -15.13 -14.52
C THR A 392 8.39 -14.40 -15.77
N GLN A 393 8.94 -15.15 -16.71
CA GLN A 393 9.09 -14.66 -18.08
C GLN A 393 8.39 -15.59 -19.05
N ALA A 394 7.83 -15.01 -20.12
CA ALA A 394 7.28 -15.76 -21.22
C ALA A 394 8.40 -16.44 -22.01
N LYS A 395 8.21 -17.74 -22.28
CA LYS A 395 9.01 -18.52 -23.23
C LYS A 395 8.08 -18.97 -24.34
N VAL A 396 8.35 -18.52 -25.55
CA VAL A 396 7.59 -18.94 -26.74
C VAL A 396 8.26 -20.17 -27.36
N ILE A 397 7.47 -21.20 -27.63
CA ILE A 397 7.87 -22.41 -28.34
C ILE A 397 7.09 -22.44 -29.65
N ASN A 398 7.79 -22.35 -30.76
CA ASN A 398 7.22 -22.43 -32.10
C ASN A 398 7.64 -23.77 -32.73
N MET A 399 6.67 -24.62 -33.05
CA MET A 399 6.91 -25.96 -33.55
C MET A 399 6.13 -26.20 -34.85
N ALA A 400 6.77 -26.80 -35.85
CA ALA A 400 6.10 -27.29 -37.03
C ALA A 400 5.30 -28.56 -36.70
N LEU A 401 4.12 -28.69 -37.28
CA LEU A 401 3.33 -29.91 -37.23
C LEU A 401 3.54 -30.65 -38.57
N GLY A 402 4.16 -31.82 -38.55
CA GLY A 402 4.39 -32.68 -39.71
C GLY A 402 5.73 -32.39 -40.41
N GLY A 403 6.79 -32.96 -39.91
CA GLY A 403 8.03 -33.19 -40.64
C GLY A 403 8.23 -34.68 -40.78
#